data_a9af4dfae0cf488136dbc63c71714870
#
_entry.id   a9af4dfae0cf488136dbc63c71714870
#
_cell.length_a   1.000
_cell.length_b   1.000
_cell.length_c   1.000
_cell.angle_alpha   90.00
_cell.angle_beta   90.00
_cell.angle_gamma   90.00
#
_symmetry.space_group_name_H-M   'P 1'
#
loop_
_entity.id
_entity.type
_entity.pdbx_description
1 polymer ?
#
loop_
_entity_poly.entity_id
_entity_poly.type
_entity_poly.pdbx_seq_one_letter_code
_entity_poly.pdbx_strand_id
1 'polypeptide(L)'
;MPVVVFVLAVAVFAQGTSEFMVSGLLEQIAADFGLSLGTAGLLTSLFAVGMVFGAPVLAVAAGRLPVRDSVTAFLALFCAAHVIGAVATEFALLLVTRVVAALANAGFLAIALAALPRLVGSAAIGRATSVVVSGVTVACIAGVPAGTLLGQLWGWRSAFWAVAVISVAALIPVWVLVGRDVSEGDRPGAQQLSIRSEWAVVGLRPVLAAVVAGILVNAATFAGFTYLGTITAGVPGAGTRWVPMALALFGVGSFAGSMLTGRYSDRHRRRIITAGTVVLVGVWLLAALTTHSLIGVLLMAAVTGAVAFGVGSTLIATVVQTATSTAPRIAGAVATTAFNIGAVLGPGVAGLVVDRTGHPATALLCSTAFTTAAVGVVLVGHRQRTTSRVEQVRAPDLA
;
A
#
# COMPACT_ATOMS: atom_id res chain seq x y z
N MET A 1 1.60 -0.87 -27.35
CA MET A 1 1.74 -1.70 -26.13
C MET A 1 1.13 -3.07 -26.41
N PRO A 2 1.82 -4.18 -26.09
CA PRO A 2 1.23 -5.51 -26.18
C PRO A 2 0.02 -5.66 -25.24
N VAL A 3 -0.97 -6.45 -25.67
CA VAL A 3 -2.22 -6.68 -24.90
C VAL A 3 -1.94 -7.26 -23.50
N VAL A 4 -0.90 -8.07 -23.37
CA VAL A 4 -0.50 -8.68 -22.07
C VAL A 4 -0.27 -7.63 -20.97
N VAL A 5 0.23 -6.44 -21.31
CA VAL A 5 0.47 -5.37 -20.31
C VAL A 5 -0.85 -4.86 -19.72
N PHE A 6 -1.88 -4.74 -20.55
CA PHE A 6 -3.22 -4.35 -20.08
C PHE A 6 -3.88 -5.45 -19.26
N VAL A 7 -3.68 -6.72 -19.64
CA VAL A 7 -4.17 -7.87 -18.86
C VAL A 7 -3.50 -7.89 -17.46
N LEU A 8 -2.19 -7.66 -17.39
CA LEU A 8 -1.49 -7.53 -16.11
C LEU A 8 -2.03 -6.34 -15.29
N ALA A 9 -2.36 -5.21 -15.93
CA ALA A 9 -2.96 -4.06 -15.25
C ALA A 9 -4.35 -4.37 -14.69
N VAL A 10 -5.18 -5.17 -15.40
CA VAL A 10 -6.48 -5.64 -14.91
C VAL A 10 -6.32 -6.56 -13.71
N ALA A 11 -5.34 -7.46 -13.72
CA ALA A 11 -5.04 -8.29 -12.56
C ALA A 11 -4.59 -7.44 -11.36
N VAL A 12 -3.73 -6.44 -11.57
CA VAL A 12 -3.29 -5.50 -10.52
C VAL A 12 -4.47 -4.64 -10.03
N PHE A 13 -5.39 -4.27 -10.90
CA PHE A 13 -6.64 -3.59 -10.50
C PHE A 13 -7.48 -4.46 -9.56
N ALA A 14 -7.68 -5.75 -9.87
CA ALA A 14 -8.41 -6.66 -8.99
C ALA A 14 -7.70 -6.79 -7.62
N GLN A 15 -6.38 -6.91 -7.63
CA GLN A 15 -5.56 -7.02 -6.42
C GLN A 15 -5.61 -5.75 -5.57
N GLY A 16 -5.46 -4.58 -6.18
CA GLY A 16 -5.59 -3.30 -5.48
C GLY A 16 -7.01 -3.06 -4.95
N THR A 17 -8.04 -3.46 -5.72
CA THR A 17 -9.43 -3.39 -5.24
C THR A 17 -9.60 -4.22 -3.97
N SER A 18 -9.10 -5.46 -3.97
CA SER A 18 -9.14 -6.32 -2.79
C SER A 18 -8.41 -5.72 -1.60
N GLU A 19 -7.24 -5.14 -1.82
CA GLU A 19 -6.42 -4.56 -0.75
C GLU A 19 -7.17 -3.48 0.02
N PHE A 20 -7.85 -2.57 -0.70
CA PHE A 20 -8.44 -1.37 -0.12
C PHE A 20 -9.96 -1.44 0.11
N MET A 21 -10.71 -2.36 -0.51
CA MET A 21 -12.18 -2.40 -0.44
C MET A 21 -12.72 -2.66 0.97
N VAL A 22 -11.93 -3.30 1.85
CA VAL A 22 -12.36 -3.67 3.21
C VAL A 22 -12.78 -2.43 4.01
N SER A 23 -12.14 -1.27 3.79
CA SER A 23 -12.51 -0.02 4.48
C SER A 23 -13.94 0.44 4.20
N GLY A 24 -14.49 0.08 3.05
CA GLY A 24 -15.89 0.36 2.68
C GLY A 24 -16.88 -0.72 3.13
N LEU A 25 -16.39 -1.89 3.54
CA LEU A 25 -17.18 -3.06 3.92
C LEU A 25 -17.09 -3.37 5.42
N LEU A 26 -16.31 -2.61 6.17
CA LEU A 26 -15.90 -2.91 7.53
C LEU A 26 -17.10 -3.11 8.47
N GLU A 27 -18.08 -2.21 8.42
CA GLU A 27 -19.30 -2.29 9.26
C GLU A 27 -20.13 -3.53 8.95
N GLN A 28 -20.29 -3.86 7.66
CA GLN A 28 -21.08 -5.01 7.25
C GLN A 28 -20.42 -6.32 7.69
N ILE A 29 -19.09 -6.40 7.56
CA ILE A 29 -18.32 -7.58 8.00
C ILE A 29 -18.38 -7.69 9.52
N ALA A 30 -18.17 -6.59 10.25
CA ALA A 30 -18.27 -6.59 11.71
C ALA A 30 -19.64 -7.04 12.20
N ALA A 31 -20.73 -6.53 11.59
CA ALA A 31 -22.10 -6.89 11.93
C ALA A 31 -22.41 -8.36 11.61
N ASP A 32 -21.96 -8.88 10.46
CA ASP A 32 -22.25 -10.25 10.02
C ASP A 32 -21.60 -11.30 10.92
N PHE A 33 -20.40 -11.02 11.45
CA PHE A 33 -19.70 -11.91 12.38
C PHE A 33 -19.88 -11.55 13.86
N GLY A 34 -20.67 -10.52 14.20
CA GLY A 34 -20.89 -10.08 15.58
C GLY A 34 -19.64 -9.55 16.27
N LEU A 35 -18.76 -8.86 15.55
CA LEU A 35 -17.44 -8.41 16.00
C LEU A 35 -17.40 -6.90 16.22
N SER A 36 -16.39 -6.45 16.97
CA SER A 36 -16.05 -5.03 17.06
C SER A 36 -15.44 -4.52 15.75
N LEU A 37 -15.54 -3.20 15.52
CA LEU A 37 -14.92 -2.55 14.35
C LEU A 37 -13.41 -2.70 14.34
N GLY A 38 -12.75 -2.65 15.50
CA GLY A 38 -11.32 -2.84 15.61
C GLY A 38 -10.90 -4.26 15.24
N THR A 39 -11.66 -5.27 15.70
CA THR A 39 -11.42 -6.67 15.29
C THR A 39 -11.60 -6.86 13.79
N ALA A 40 -12.64 -6.29 13.18
CA ALA A 40 -12.83 -6.33 11.74
C ALA A 40 -11.68 -5.60 10.98
N GLY A 41 -11.13 -4.53 11.55
CA GLY A 41 -9.98 -3.80 11.02
C GLY A 41 -8.70 -4.64 10.87
N LEU A 42 -8.59 -5.77 11.60
CA LEU A 42 -7.50 -6.74 11.42
C LEU A 42 -7.44 -7.34 10.02
N LEU A 43 -8.54 -7.33 9.26
CA LEU A 43 -8.55 -7.75 7.85
C LEU A 43 -7.58 -6.93 7.00
N THR A 44 -7.46 -5.63 7.26
CA THR A 44 -6.50 -4.75 6.59
C THR A 44 -5.08 -4.99 7.11
N SER A 45 -4.90 -5.06 8.43
CA SER A 45 -3.59 -5.33 9.05
C SER A 45 -3.00 -6.67 8.61
N LEU A 46 -3.79 -7.75 8.60
CA LEU A 46 -3.30 -9.09 8.21
C LEU A 46 -3.05 -9.20 6.71
N PHE A 47 -3.77 -8.47 5.87
CA PHE A 47 -3.39 -8.35 4.47
C PHE A 47 -1.99 -7.72 4.35
N ALA A 48 -1.72 -6.65 5.06
CA ALA A 48 -0.40 -6.02 5.05
C ALA A 48 0.69 -6.94 5.64
N VAL A 49 0.40 -7.77 6.64
CA VAL A 49 1.31 -8.83 7.12
C VAL A 49 1.69 -9.78 5.99
N GLY A 50 0.71 -10.25 5.21
CA GLY A 50 0.97 -11.10 4.05
C GLY A 50 1.87 -10.41 3.01
N MET A 51 1.69 -9.10 2.80
CA MET A 51 2.57 -8.31 1.90
C MET A 51 4.00 -8.17 2.44
N VAL A 52 4.18 -7.97 3.76
CA VAL A 52 5.52 -7.90 4.40
C VAL A 52 6.32 -9.17 4.15
N PHE A 53 5.71 -10.33 4.34
CA PHE A 53 6.40 -11.60 4.15
C PHE A 53 6.42 -12.05 2.68
N GLY A 54 5.45 -11.65 1.88
CA GLY A 54 5.32 -12.06 0.48
C GLY A 54 6.49 -11.61 -0.37
N ALA A 55 6.88 -10.35 -0.30
CA ALA A 55 7.92 -9.79 -1.16
C ALA A 55 9.29 -10.48 -0.99
N PRO A 56 9.85 -10.71 0.21
CA PRO A 56 11.13 -11.39 0.36
C PRO A 56 11.07 -12.91 0.11
N VAL A 57 10.00 -13.59 0.56
CA VAL A 57 9.86 -15.05 0.39
C VAL A 57 9.73 -15.41 -1.08
N LEU A 58 8.98 -14.63 -1.81
CA LEU A 58 8.68 -14.92 -3.21
C LEU A 58 9.78 -14.44 -4.17
N ALA A 59 10.57 -13.44 -3.80
CA ALA A 59 11.80 -13.10 -4.52
C ALA A 59 12.78 -14.29 -4.57
N VAL A 60 12.81 -15.12 -3.52
CA VAL A 60 13.62 -16.35 -3.45
C VAL A 60 12.97 -17.51 -4.21
N ALA A 61 11.66 -17.67 -4.12
CA ALA A 61 10.94 -18.78 -4.74
C ALA A 61 10.74 -18.62 -6.25
N ALA A 62 10.56 -17.37 -6.73
CA ALA A 62 10.26 -17.05 -8.12
C ALA A 62 11.36 -17.42 -9.12
N GLY A 63 12.63 -17.56 -8.67
CA GLY A 63 13.76 -17.95 -9.55
C GLY A 63 13.72 -19.39 -10.05
N ARG A 64 12.80 -20.22 -9.58
CA ARG A 64 12.78 -21.67 -9.88
C ARG A 64 11.72 -22.10 -10.90
N LEU A 65 10.71 -21.29 -11.16
CA LEU A 65 9.60 -21.62 -12.06
C LEU A 65 9.55 -20.70 -13.27
N PRO A 66 9.03 -21.16 -14.43
CA PRO A 66 8.76 -20.29 -15.57
C PRO A 66 7.89 -19.10 -15.19
N VAL A 67 8.18 -17.93 -15.77
CA VAL A 67 7.44 -16.68 -15.48
C VAL A 67 5.93 -16.87 -15.63
N ARG A 68 5.50 -17.49 -16.74
CA ARG A 68 4.08 -17.75 -17.00
C ARG A 68 3.42 -18.56 -15.89
N ASP A 69 4.05 -19.66 -15.50
CA ASP A 69 3.50 -20.59 -14.52
C ASP A 69 3.43 -19.94 -13.14
N SER A 70 4.44 -19.14 -12.78
CA SER A 70 4.48 -18.36 -11.51
C SER A 70 3.40 -17.30 -11.45
N VAL A 71 3.31 -16.43 -12.47
CA VAL A 71 2.30 -15.34 -12.52
C VAL A 71 0.89 -15.92 -12.50
N THR A 72 0.65 -17.01 -13.25
CA THR A 72 -0.65 -17.69 -13.28
C THR A 72 -0.99 -18.35 -11.96
N ALA A 73 -0.02 -19.04 -11.33
CA ALA A 73 -0.23 -19.70 -10.03
C ALA A 73 -0.57 -18.68 -8.93
N PHE A 74 0.12 -17.55 -8.88
CA PHE A 74 -0.21 -16.50 -7.91
C PHE A 74 -1.58 -15.86 -8.16
N LEU A 75 -1.95 -15.63 -9.42
CA LEU A 75 -3.27 -15.10 -9.75
C LEU A 75 -4.38 -16.12 -9.43
N ALA A 76 -4.15 -17.40 -9.67
CA ALA A 76 -5.05 -18.48 -9.31
C ALA A 76 -5.21 -18.62 -7.80
N LEU A 77 -4.10 -18.55 -7.05
CA LEU A 77 -4.12 -18.57 -5.58
C LEU A 77 -4.87 -17.35 -5.01
N PHE A 78 -4.66 -16.16 -5.58
CA PHE A 78 -5.39 -14.94 -5.23
C PHE A 78 -6.89 -15.10 -5.48
N CYS A 79 -7.27 -15.63 -6.63
CA CYS A 79 -8.66 -15.94 -6.96
C CYS A 79 -9.28 -16.94 -5.98
N ALA A 80 -8.59 -18.06 -5.71
CA ALA A 80 -9.07 -19.08 -4.78
C ALA A 80 -9.27 -18.51 -3.36
N ALA A 81 -8.34 -17.67 -2.89
CA ALA A 81 -8.48 -17.00 -1.60
C ALA A 81 -9.74 -16.11 -1.55
N HIS A 82 -10.11 -15.44 -2.66
CA HIS A 82 -11.32 -14.63 -2.72
C HIS A 82 -12.59 -15.47 -2.78
N VAL A 83 -12.60 -16.57 -3.51
CA VAL A 83 -13.72 -17.52 -3.52
C VAL A 83 -13.95 -18.09 -2.12
N ILE A 84 -12.89 -18.56 -1.46
CA ILE A 84 -12.98 -19.09 -0.09
C ILE A 84 -13.42 -18.00 0.88
N GLY A 85 -12.88 -16.76 0.77
CA GLY A 85 -13.28 -15.62 1.59
C GLY A 85 -14.76 -15.24 1.39
N ALA A 86 -15.28 -15.32 0.16
CA ALA A 86 -16.68 -15.02 -0.15
C ALA A 86 -17.67 -16.02 0.47
N VAL A 87 -17.25 -17.28 0.67
CA VAL A 87 -18.07 -18.34 1.30
C VAL A 87 -17.72 -18.57 2.76
N ALA A 88 -16.78 -17.81 3.33
CA ALA A 88 -16.36 -17.98 4.72
C ALA A 88 -17.52 -17.77 5.71
N THR A 89 -17.70 -18.72 6.60
CA THR A 89 -18.67 -18.68 7.69
C THR A 89 -18.05 -18.29 9.02
N GLU A 90 -16.72 -18.36 9.11
CA GLU A 90 -15.94 -17.99 10.29
C GLU A 90 -14.96 -16.86 9.97
N PHE A 91 -14.84 -15.90 10.89
CA PHE A 91 -13.95 -14.77 10.73
C PHE A 91 -12.46 -15.18 10.64
N ALA A 92 -12.06 -16.22 11.39
CA ALA A 92 -10.70 -16.76 11.33
C ALA A 92 -10.33 -17.24 9.92
N LEU A 93 -11.25 -17.91 9.22
CA LEU A 93 -11.05 -18.35 7.84
C LEU A 93 -10.90 -17.13 6.92
N LEU A 94 -11.75 -16.12 7.10
CA LEU A 94 -11.66 -14.87 6.32
C LEU A 94 -10.29 -14.18 6.53
N LEU A 95 -9.78 -14.13 7.77
CA LEU A 95 -8.45 -13.60 8.07
C LEU A 95 -7.33 -14.38 7.36
N VAL A 96 -7.37 -15.71 7.38
CA VAL A 96 -6.40 -16.55 6.66
C VAL A 96 -6.43 -16.27 5.17
N THR A 97 -7.62 -16.17 4.57
CA THR A 97 -7.73 -15.85 3.14
C THR A 97 -7.14 -14.48 2.80
N ARG A 98 -7.20 -13.49 3.70
CA ARG A 98 -6.57 -12.17 3.52
C ARG A 98 -5.05 -12.27 3.46
N VAL A 99 -4.45 -13.06 4.36
CA VAL A 99 -2.99 -13.29 4.35
C VAL A 99 -2.56 -14.01 3.07
N VAL A 100 -3.28 -15.06 2.67
CA VAL A 100 -2.98 -15.82 1.45
C VAL A 100 -3.14 -14.95 0.20
N ALA A 101 -4.21 -14.15 0.12
CA ALA A 101 -4.42 -13.22 -0.98
C ALA A 101 -3.29 -12.18 -1.07
N ALA A 102 -2.82 -11.67 0.06
CA ALA A 102 -1.72 -10.70 0.09
C ALA A 102 -0.38 -11.32 -0.33
N LEU A 103 -0.07 -12.54 0.13
CA LEU A 103 1.09 -13.30 -0.34
C LEU A 103 1.04 -13.47 -1.87
N ALA A 104 -0.11 -13.89 -2.39
CA ALA A 104 -0.32 -14.07 -3.81
C ALA A 104 -0.18 -12.75 -4.60
N ASN A 105 -0.72 -11.64 -4.07
CA ASN A 105 -0.59 -10.30 -4.65
C ASN A 105 0.89 -9.87 -4.73
N ALA A 106 1.64 -9.99 -3.63
CA ALA A 106 3.05 -9.63 -3.60
C ALA A 106 3.87 -10.43 -4.63
N GLY A 107 3.62 -11.74 -4.74
CA GLY A 107 4.28 -12.61 -5.70
C GLY A 107 3.93 -12.28 -7.14
N PHE A 108 2.66 -12.09 -7.42
CA PHE A 108 2.20 -11.69 -8.75
C PHE A 108 2.86 -10.39 -9.21
N LEU A 109 2.79 -9.35 -8.40
CA LEU A 109 3.32 -8.02 -8.77
C LEU A 109 4.83 -8.05 -8.98
N ALA A 110 5.58 -8.73 -8.10
CA ALA A 110 7.03 -8.84 -8.22
C ALA A 110 7.44 -9.51 -9.54
N ILE A 111 6.81 -10.65 -9.88
CA ILE A 111 7.14 -11.40 -11.09
C ILE A 111 6.63 -10.69 -12.35
N ALA A 112 5.42 -10.13 -12.31
CA ALA A 112 4.86 -9.39 -13.43
C ALA A 112 5.77 -8.20 -13.83
N LEU A 113 6.25 -7.42 -12.85
CA LEU A 113 7.15 -6.30 -13.11
C LEU A 113 8.54 -6.78 -13.61
N ALA A 114 9.08 -7.85 -13.05
CA ALA A 114 10.35 -8.43 -13.51
C ALA A 114 10.28 -9.00 -14.93
N ALA A 115 9.09 -9.42 -15.38
CA ALA A 115 8.88 -9.94 -16.71
C ALA A 115 8.74 -8.86 -17.80
N LEU A 116 8.41 -7.60 -17.43
CA LEU A 116 8.14 -6.54 -18.41
C LEU A 116 9.25 -6.31 -19.45
N PRO A 117 10.56 -6.32 -19.10
CA PRO A 117 11.62 -6.16 -20.10
C PRO A 117 11.55 -7.17 -21.25
N ARG A 118 11.10 -8.39 -20.95
CA ARG A 118 10.95 -9.47 -21.96
C ARG A 118 9.68 -9.32 -22.79
N LEU A 119 8.64 -8.76 -22.19
CA LEU A 119 7.32 -8.62 -22.84
C LEU A 119 7.24 -7.41 -23.78
N VAL A 120 8.01 -6.33 -23.52
CA VAL A 120 7.84 -5.06 -24.26
C VAL A 120 9.12 -4.48 -24.88
N GLY A 121 10.28 -5.08 -24.62
CA GLY A 121 11.57 -4.51 -25.01
C GLY A 121 12.00 -3.30 -24.18
N SER A 122 13.31 -2.99 -24.20
CA SER A 122 13.95 -2.02 -23.28
C SER A 122 13.38 -0.60 -23.36
N ALA A 123 13.06 -0.11 -24.57
CA ALA A 123 12.54 1.25 -24.79
C ALA A 123 11.14 1.51 -24.23
N ALA A 124 10.36 0.46 -23.94
CA ALA A 124 8.97 0.59 -23.50
C ALA A 124 8.74 0.18 -22.04
N ILE A 125 9.79 -0.27 -21.31
CA ILE A 125 9.69 -0.76 -19.92
C ILE A 125 9.02 0.26 -19.01
N GLY A 126 9.46 1.52 -19.00
CA GLY A 126 8.90 2.56 -18.13
C GLY A 126 7.41 2.78 -18.37
N ARG A 127 6.99 2.82 -19.65
CA ARG A 127 5.58 2.96 -20.00
C ARG A 127 4.76 1.74 -19.60
N ALA A 128 5.29 0.54 -19.79
CA ALA A 128 4.61 -0.71 -19.41
C ALA A 128 4.46 -0.81 -17.89
N THR A 129 5.51 -0.49 -17.14
CA THR A 129 5.47 -0.41 -15.67
C THR A 129 4.39 0.58 -15.20
N SER A 130 4.33 1.77 -15.81
CA SER A 130 3.31 2.76 -15.46
C SER A 130 1.89 2.24 -15.73
N VAL A 131 1.66 1.53 -16.84
CA VAL A 131 0.35 0.95 -17.16
C VAL A 131 -0.01 -0.14 -16.15
N VAL A 132 0.90 -1.06 -15.82
CA VAL A 132 0.62 -2.13 -14.85
C VAL A 132 0.33 -1.54 -13.46
N VAL A 133 1.17 -0.62 -12.98
CA VAL A 133 1.00 -0.03 -11.65
C VAL A 133 -0.22 0.90 -11.58
N SER A 134 -0.64 1.51 -12.69
CA SER A 134 -1.87 2.31 -12.73
C SER A 134 -3.13 1.49 -12.37
N GLY A 135 -3.07 0.15 -12.46
CA GLY A 135 -4.12 -0.73 -11.97
C GLY A 135 -4.45 -0.47 -10.49
N VAL A 136 -3.45 -0.25 -9.63
CA VAL A 136 -3.66 0.09 -8.21
C VAL A 136 -4.37 1.45 -8.08
N THR A 137 -3.96 2.44 -8.87
CA THR A 137 -4.58 3.77 -8.84
C THR A 137 -6.05 3.72 -9.25
N VAL A 138 -6.34 3.00 -10.34
CA VAL A 138 -7.73 2.82 -10.81
C VAL A 138 -8.54 2.03 -9.78
N ALA A 139 -7.92 1.07 -9.08
CA ALA A 139 -8.56 0.35 -7.99
C ALA A 139 -8.98 1.29 -6.85
N CYS A 140 -8.11 2.19 -6.42
CA CYS A 140 -8.45 3.17 -5.36
C CYS A 140 -9.59 4.12 -5.78
N ILE A 141 -9.60 4.55 -7.05
CA ILE A 141 -10.56 5.55 -7.54
C ILE A 141 -11.91 4.92 -7.89
N ALA A 142 -11.92 3.75 -8.50
CA ALA A 142 -13.13 3.11 -9.03
C ALA A 142 -13.42 1.74 -8.38
N GLY A 143 -12.42 0.90 -8.18
CA GLY A 143 -12.59 -0.46 -7.67
C GLY A 143 -13.12 -0.49 -6.25
N VAL A 144 -12.54 0.32 -5.36
CA VAL A 144 -12.96 0.38 -3.94
C VAL A 144 -14.37 0.93 -3.79
N PRO A 145 -14.74 2.06 -4.40
CA PRO A 145 -16.13 2.52 -4.39
C PRO A 145 -17.11 1.53 -5.01
N ALA A 146 -16.75 0.90 -6.14
CA ALA A 146 -17.58 -0.11 -6.77
C ALA A 146 -17.77 -1.34 -5.86
N GLY A 147 -16.72 -1.84 -5.23
CA GLY A 147 -16.80 -2.92 -4.26
C GLY A 147 -17.69 -2.57 -3.06
N THR A 148 -17.60 -1.31 -2.59
CA THR A 148 -18.45 -0.81 -1.51
C THR A 148 -19.92 -0.75 -1.93
N LEU A 149 -20.21 -0.28 -3.15
CA LEU A 149 -21.59 -0.27 -3.70
C LEU A 149 -22.14 -1.69 -3.86
N LEU A 150 -21.33 -2.62 -4.38
CA LEU A 150 -21.72 -4.03 -4.45
C LEU A 150 -22.06 -4.57 -3.06
N GLY A 151 -21.24 -4.27 -2.07
CA GLY A 151 -21.48 -4.65 -0.68
C GLY A 151 -22.78 -4.08 -0.12
N GLN A 152 -23.12 -2.84 -0.45
CA GLN A 152 -24.35 -2.20 -0.01
C GLN A 152 -25.60 -2.82 -0.67
N LEU A 153 -25.50 -3.24 -1.93
CA LEU A 153 -26.62 -3.78 -2.70
C LEU A 153 -26.85 -5.28 -2.43
N TRP A 154 -25.78 -6.07 -2.32
CA TRP A 154 -25.85 -7.54 -2.27
C TRP A 154 -25.03 -8.16 -1.13
N GLY A 155 -24.66 -7.36 -0.14
CA GLY A 155 -23.83 -7.79 0.99
C GLY A 155 -22.35 -7.84 0.66
N TRP A 156 -21.50 -7.74 1.69
CA TRP A 156 -20.04 -7.64 1.56
C TRP A 156 -19.39 -8.77 0.75
N ARG A 157 -19.97 -9.97 0.79
CA ARG A 157 -19.50 -11.14 0.04
C ARG A 157 -19.49 -10.92 -1.48
N SER A 158 -20.40 -10.09 -1.99
CA SER A 158 -20.49 -9.77 -3.42
C SER A 158 -19.24 -9.06 -3.94
N ALA A 159 -18.60 -8.25 -3.13
CA ALA A 159 -17.33 -7.59 -3.49
C ALA A 159 -16.18 -8.62 -3.63
N PHE A 160 -16.12 -9.64 -2.77
CA PHE A 160 -15.15 -10.73 -2.89
C PHE A 160 -15.40 -11.56 -4.16
N TRP A 161 -16.67 -11.86 -4.47
CA TRP A 161 -17.03 -12.52 -5.71
C TRP A 161 -16.67 -11.69 -6.95
N ALA A 162 -16.89 -10.38 -6.93
CA ALA A 162 -16.51 -9.50 -8.04
C ALA A 162 -14.99 -9.53 -8.29
N VAL A 163 -14.18 -9.46 -7.23
CA VAL A 163 -12.72 -9.59 -7.35
C VAL A 163 -12.33 -10.96 -7.89
N ALA A 164 -12.96 -12.04 -7.45
CA ALA A 164 -12.72 -13.40 -7.97
C ALA A 164 -13.04 -13.48 -9.48
N VAL A 165 -14.18 -12.96 -9.91
CA VAL A 165 -14.61 -12.96 -11.33
C VAL A 165 -13.61 -12.17 -12.19
N ILE A 166 -13.19 -10.97 -11.77
CA ILE A 166 -12.20 -10.18 -12.51
C ILE A 166 -10.85 -10.92 -12.57
N SER A 167 -10.46 -11.60 -11.49
CA SER A 167 -9.23 -12.38 -11.42
C SER A 167 -9.27 -13.59 -12.37
N VAL A 168 -10.40 -14.31 -12.44
CA VAL A 168 -10.61 -15.40 -13.42
C VAL A 168 -10.56 -14.87 -14.84
N ALA A 169 -11.22 -13.74 -15.12
CA ALA A 169 -11.20 -13.13 -16.43
C ALA A 169 -9.79 -12.73 -16.90
N ALA A 170 -8.90 -12.35 -15.94
CA ALA A 170 -7.51 -12.07 -16.24
C ALA A 170 -6.64 -13.34 -16.34
N LEU A 171 -7.00 -14.44 -15.65
CA LEU A 171 -6.20 -15.66 -15.54
C LEU A 171 -5.94 -16.33 -16.91
N ILE A 172 -6.99 -16.49 -17.71
CA ILE A 172 -6.91 -17.13 -19.02
C ILE A 172 -6.01 -16.32 -19.98
N PRO A 173 -6.21 -15.00 -20.15
CA PRO A 173 -5.31 -14.18 -20.97
C PRO A 173 -3.87 -14.15 -20.45
N VAL A 174 -3.64 -14.14 -19.13
CA VAL A 174 -2.28 -14.24 -18.56
C VAL A 174 -1.63 -15.54 -18.99
N TRP A 175 -2.30 -16.67 -18.85
CA TRP A 175 -1.77 -17.96 -19.25
C TRP A 175 -1.46 -18.06 -20.75
N VAL A 176 -2.29 -17.47 -21.61
CA VAL A 176 -2.14 -17.54 -23.06
C VAL A 176 -1.08 -16.56 -23.58
N LEU A 177 -1.04 -15.33 -23.02
CA LEU A 177 -0.25 -14.24 -23.58
C LEU A 177 1.15 -14.11 -22.94
N VAL A 178 1.36 -14.64 -21.73
CA VAL A 178 2.70 -14.68 -21.10
C VAL A 178 3.45 -15.88 -21.65
N GLY A 179 4.57 -15.65 -22.32
CA GLY A 179 5.42 -16.71 -22.90
C GLY A 179 5.99 -17.65 -21.82
N ARG A 180 6.26 -18.88 -22.22
CA ARG A 180 6.85 -19.94 -21.37
C ARG A 180 8.39 -19.83 -21.33
N ASP A 181 8.93 -18.61 -21.23
CA ASP A 181 10.38 -18.44 -21.19
C ASP A 181 10.93 -19.00 -19.89
N VAL A 182 11.92 -19.86 -20.06
CA VAL A 182 12.62 -20.57 -18.97
C VAL A 182 13.24 -19.56 -18.00
N SER A 183 13.14 -19.89 -16.71
CA SER A 183 13.72 -19.15 -15.61
C SER A 183 15.18 -18.72 -15.87
N GLU A 184 15.55 -17.57 -15.31
CA GLU A 184 16.93 -17.04 -15.26
C GLU A 184 17.91 -17.93 -14.48
N GLY A 185 17.84 -19.26 -14.63
CA GLY A 185 18.84 -20.18 -14.07
C GLY A 185 20.24 -20.06 -14.66
N ASP A 186 20.42 -19.31 -15.75
CA ASP A 186 21.67 -19.21 -16.49
C ASP A 186 22.20 -17.78 -16.59
N ARG A 187 22.35 -17.06 -15.48
CA ARG A 187 23.31 -15.98 -15.39
C ARG A 187 24.55 -16.46 -14.65
N PRO A 188 25.60 -16.94 -15.37
CA PRO A 188 26.92 -17.12 -14.78
C PRO A 188 27.45 -15.73 -14.42
N GLY A 189 27.58 -15.42 -13.14
CA GLY A 189 28.27 -14.23 -12.68
C GLY A 189 27.52 -13.25 -11.79
N ALA A 190 26.29 -13.51 -11.37
CA ALA A 190 25.71 -12.79 -10.25
C ALA A 190 26.45 -13.25 -8.98
N GLN A 191 27.54 -12.52 -8.63
CA GLN A 191 28.19 -12.68 -7.35
C GLN A 191 27.12 -12.80 -6.26
N GLN A 192 27.07 -13.96 -5.61
CA GLN A 192 26.28 -14.24 -4.41
C GLN A 192 26.84 -13.40 -3.25
N LEU A 193 26.75 -12.07 -3.35
CA LEU A 193 26.79 -11.26 -2.16
C LEU A 193 25.60 -11.70 -1.31
N SER A 194 25.89 -12.22 -0.13
CA SER A 194 24.88 -12.72 0.79
C SER A 194 23.78 -11.67 0.96
N ILE A 195 22.55 -12.01 0.57
CA ILE A 195 21.36 -11.16 0.81
C ILE A 195 21.35 -10.66 2.27
N ARG A 196 21.90 -11.48 3.17
CA ARG A 196 22.04 -11.18 4.59
C ARG A 196 22.96 -9.97 4.86
N SER A 197 24.01 -9.74 4.06
CA SER A 197 24.88 -8.57 4.20
C SER A 197 24.22 -7.30 3.68
N GLU A 198 23.35 -7.38 2.68
CA GLU A 198 22.61 -6.22 2.17
C GLU A 198 21.58 -5.69 3.18
N TRP A 199 20.97 -6.56 4.00
CA TRP A 199 20.04 -6.12 5.06
C TRP A 199 20.70 -5.23 6.13
N ALA A 200 22.02 -5.26 6.27
CA ALA A 200 22.75 -4.33 7.15
C ALA A 200 22.55 -2.86 6.76
N VAL A 201 22.14 -2.57 5.50
CA VAL A 201 21.85 -1.22 5.03
C VAL A 201 20.73 -0.54 5.85
N VAL A 202 19.80 -1.32 6.39
CA VAL A 202 18.68 -0.79 7.22
C VAL A 202 19.23 -0.19 8.52
N GLY A 203 20.39 -0.66 9.02
CA GLY A 203 21.07 -0.09 10.19
C GLY A 203 21.74 1.26 9.92
N LEU A 204 21.93 1.67 8.66
CA LEU A 204 22.49 2.98 8.34
C LEU A 204 21.52 4.08 8.77
N ARG A 205 21.96 5.02 9.60
CA ARG A 205 21.13 6.10 10.16
C ARG A 205 20.25 6.82 9.13
N PRO A 206 20.75 7.20 7.92
CA PRO A 206 19.93 7.88 6.93
C PRO A 206 18.82 7.01 6.34
N VAL A 207 19.08 5.71 6.16
CA VAL A 207 18.10 4.72 5.68
C VAL A 207 17.07 4.45 6.76
N LEU A 208 17.52 4.19 7.98
CA LEU A 208 16.66 3.93 9.14
C LEU A 208 15.69 5.09 9.38
N ALA A 209 16.16 6.34 9.36
CA ALA A 209 15.28 7.50 9.52
C ALA A 209 14.20 7.59 8.43
N ALA A 210 14.55 7.34 7.16
CA ALA A 210 13.60 7.33 6.06
C ALA A 210 12.61 6.15 6.17
N VAL A 211 13.07 4.97 6.56
CA VAL A 211 12.26 3.77 6.79
C VAL A 211 11.26 4.02 7.93
N VAL A 212 11.71 4.49 9.08
CA VAL A 212 10.83 4.77 10.23
C VAL A 212 9.82 5.86 9.91
N ALA A 213 10.23 6.94 9.24
CA ALA A 213 9.30 7.98 8.79
C ALA A 213 8.26 7.41 7.82
N GLY A 214 8.68 6.54 6.89
CA GLY A 214 7.78 5.84 5.96
C GLY A 214 6.77 4.93 6.68
N ILE A 215 7.23 4.13 7.65
CA ILE A 215 6.36 3.30 8.50
C ILE A 215 5.30 4.16 9.18
N LEU A 216 5.70 5.26 9.83
CA LEU A 216 4.81 6.11 10.62
C LEU A 216 3.79 6.86 9.74
N VAL A 217 4.22 7.42 8.61
CA VAL A 217 3.31 8.09 7.67
C VAL A 217 2.33 7.10 7.06
N ASN A 218 2.78 5.90 6.72
CA ASN A 218 1.87 4.89 6.18
C ASN A 218 0.93 4.33 7.26
N ALA A 219 1.39 4.18 8.51
CA ALA A 219 0.53 3.83 9.64
C ALA A 219 -0.57 4.87 9.85
N ALA A 220 -0.23 6.16 9.80
CA ALA A 220 -1.21 7.25 9.86
C ALA A 220 -2.23 7.16 8.73
N THR A 221 -1.76 6.91 7.50
CA THR A 221 -2.61 6.80 6.31
C THR A 221 -3.61 5.66 6.45
N PHE A 222 -3.15 4.46 6.81
CA PHE A 222 -4.01 3.30 6.92
C PHE A 222 -4.89 3.31 8.17
N ALA A 223 -4.47 3.95 9.27
CA ALA A 223 -5.33 4.19 10.43
C ALA A 223 -6.57 4.99 10.03
N GLY A 224 -6.40 6.14 9.38
CA GLY A 224 -7.52 6.98 8.92
C GLY A 224 -8.34 6.34 7.82
N PHE A 225 -7.69 5.76 6.81
CA PHE A 225 -8.35 5.16 5.66
C PHE A 225 -9.23 3.95 6.02
N THR A 226 -8.74 3.06 6.89
CA THR A 226 -9.48 1.83 7.26
C THR A 226 -10.84 2.14 7.87
N TYR A 227 -10.94 3.22 8.65
CA TYR A 227 -12.18 3.63 9.32
C TYR A 227 -12.93 4.76 8.60
N LEU A 228 -12.46 5.21 7.43
CA LEU A 228 -13.08 6.30 6.67
C LEU A 228 -14.53 5.97 6.28
N GLY A 229 -14.80 4.73 5.90
CA GLY A 229 -16.16 4.26 5.59
C GLY A 229 -17.09 4.41 6.78
N THR A 230 -16.68 3.90 7.93
CA THR A 230 -17.44 3.96 9.20
C THR A 230 -17.61 5.40 9.68
N ILE A 231 -16.56 6.23 9.61
CA ILE A 231 -16.64 7.66 9.94
C ILE A 231 -17.68 8.35 9.06
N THR A 232 -17.68 8.06 7.75
CA THR A 232 -18.63 8.66 6.80
C THR A 232 -20.05 8.21 7.09
N ALA A 233 -20.28 6.93 7.35
CA ALA A 233 -21.60 6.39 7.67
C ALA A 233 -22.17 6.97 8.97
N GLY A 234 -21.31 7.25 9.95
CA GLY A 234 -21.65 7.84 11.24
C GLY A 234 -21.99 9.33 11.21
N VAL A 235 -21.80 10.03 10.09
CA VAL A 235 -22.18 11.45 9.98
C VAL A 235 -23.69 11.62 10.06
N PRO A 236 -24.23 12.48 10.95
CA PRO A 236 -25.67 12.68 11.09
C PRO A 236 -26.37 12.98 9.76
N GLY A 237 -27.38 12.19 9.43
CA GLY A 237 -28.17 12.34 8.19
C GLY A 237 -27.49 11.85 6.90
N ALA A 238 -26.23 11.41 6.94
CA ALA A 238 -25.53 10.92 5.74
C ALA A 238 -25.86 9.45 5.43
N GLY A 239 -25.62 8.56 6.40
CA GLY A 239 -25.77 7.13 6.22
C GLY A 239 -24.72 6.51 5.27
N THR A 240 -24.84 5.21 5.04
CA THR A 240 -23.84 4.42 4.28
C THR A 240 -23.74 4.80 2.79
N ARG A 241 -24.78 5.44 2.23
CA ARG A 241 -24.81 5.83 0.80
C ARG A 241 -23.65 6.72 0.35
N TRP A 242 -23.04 7.48 1.28
CA TRP A 242 -21.94 8.40 0.98
C TRP A 242 -20.56 7.76 1.12
N VAL A 243 -20.48 6.56 1.67
CA VAL A 243 -19.20 5.84 1.86
C VAL A 243 -18.45 5.64 0.53
N PRO A 244 -19.09 5.18 -0.58
CA PRO A 244 -18.40 5.05 -1.86
C PRO A 244 -17.82 6.37 -2.35
N MET A 245 -18.54 7.49 -2.16
CA MET A 245 -18.06 8.81 -2.58
C MET A 245 -16.84 9.26 -1.75
N ALA A 246 -16.86 9.06 -0.42
CA ALA A 246 -15.72 9.41 0.43
C ALA A 246 -14.46 8.62 0.03
N LEU A 247 -14.60 7.31 -0.23
CA LEU A 247 -13.50 6.46 -0.67
C LEU A 247 -13.00 6.84 -2.08
N ALA A 248 -13.90 7.19 -3.00
CA ALA A 248 -13.53 7.69 -4.33
C ALA A 248 -12.74 8.99 -4.24
N LEU A 249 -13.18 9.94 -3.42
CA LEU A 249 -12.51 11.21 -3.21
C LEU A 249 -11.13 11.03 -2.57
N PHE A 250 -11.00 10.11 -1.61
CA PHE A 250 -9.69 9.74 -1.07
C PHE A 250 -8.77 9.16 -2.16
N GLY A 251 -9.28 8.27 -3.02
CA GLY A 251 -8.54 7.71 -4.15
C GLY A 251 -8.11 8.77 -5.17
N VAL A 252 -9.01 9.66 -5.56
CA VAL A 252 -8.70 10.79 -6.47
C VAL A 252 -7.64 11.71 -5.84
N GLY A 253 -7.80 12.04 -4.56
CA GLY A 253 -6.80 12.81 -3.81
C GLY A 253 -5.44 12.12 -3.82
N SER A 254 -5.40 10.82 -3.49
CA SER A 254 -4.17 10.01 -3.46
C SER A 254 -3.43 10.03 -4.80
N PHE A 255 -4.17 9.91 -5.89
CA PHE A 255 -3.61 10.00 -7.24
C PHE A 255 -3.05 11.40 -7.53
N ALA A 256 -3.86 12.43 -7.30
CA ALA A 256 -3.45 13.82 -7.54
C ALA A 256 -2.22 14.20 -6.70
N GLY A 257 -2.20 13.82 -5.42
CA GLY A 257 -1.08 14.05 -4.52
C GLY A 257 0.21 13.37 -4.97
N SER A 258 0.13 12.08 -5.31
CA SER A 258 1.29 11.31 -5.80
C SER A 258 1.82 11.86 -7.12
N MET A 259 0.92 12.23 -8.05
CA MET A 259 1.29 12.79 -9.35
C MET A 259 1.96 14.16 -9.19
N LEU A 260 1.39 15.04 -8.36
CA LEU A 260 1.91 16.37 -8.12
C LEU A 260 3.29 16.34 -7.45
N THR A 261 3.41 15.57 -6.37
CA THR A 261 4.69 15.44 -5.66
C THR A 261 5.73 14.72 -6.48
N GLY A 262 5.35 13.69 -7.27
CA GLY A 262 6.26 13.01 -8.19
C GLY A 262 6.93 13.96 -9.17
N ARG A 263 6.18 14.95 -9.68
CA ARG A 263 6.70 15.97 -10.61
C ARG A 263 7.73 16.91 -9.97
N TYR A 264 7.60 17.17 -8.66
CA TYR A 264 8.45 18.13 -7.94
C TYR A 264 9.44 17.46 -6.98
N SER A 265 9.35 16.14 -6.73
CA SER A 265 10.13 15.44 -5.71
C SER A 265 11.63 15.47 -5.97
N ASP A 266 12.10 15.46 -7.21
CA ASP A 266 13.53 15.46 -7.52
C ASP A 266 14.20 16.77 -7.07
N ARG A 267 13.51 17.91 -7.23
CA ARG A 267 14.04 19.23 -6.90
C ARG A 267 13.76 19.67 -5.47
N HIS A 268 12.64 19.23 -4.87
CA HIS A 268 12.16 19.76 -3.59
C HIS A 268 11.90 18.67 -2.53
N ARG A 269 12.47 17.48 -2.70
CA ARG A 269 12.24 16.31 -1.85
C ARG A 269 12.25 16.61 -0.35
N ARG A 270 13.30 17.28 0.11
CA ARG A 270 13.46 17.64 1.53
C ARG A 270 12.31 18.53 2.03
N ARG A 271 11.89 19.51 1.24
CA ARG A 271 10.77 20.38 1.59
C ARG A 271 9.46 19.61 1.63
N ILE A 272 9.21 18.75 0.63
CA ILE A 272 8.00 17.94 0.57
C ILE A 272 7.90 17.04 1.78
N ILE A 273 8.98 16.36 2.18
CA ILE A 273 8.96 15.49 3.37
C ILE A 273 8.77 16.32 4.63
N THR A 274 9.57 17.37 4.86
CA THR A 274 9.54 18.13 6.12
C THR A 274 8.26 18.94 6.26
N ALA A 275 7.93 19.78 5.27
CA ALA A 275 6.71 20.58 5.31
C ALA A 275 5.45 19.71 5.15
N GLY A 276 5.51 18.70 4.27
CA GLY A 276 4.38 17.81 4.02
C GLY A 276 3.99 16.99 5.25
N THR A 277 4.95 16.47 6.03
CA THR A 277 4.62 15.77 7.29
C THR A 277 4.03 16.70 8.33
N VAL A 278 4.51 17.94 8.45
CA VAL A 278 3.92 18.95 9.36
C VAL A 278 2.49 19.32 8.92
N VAL A 279 2.29 19.59 7.62
CA VAL A 279 0.97 19.86 7.05
C VAL A 279 0.03 18.68 7.28
N LEU A 280 0.52 17.45 7.13
CA LEU A 280 -0.28 16.23 7.32
C LEU A 280 -0.79 16.08 8.76
N VAL A 281 -0.04 16.53 9.79
CA VAL A 281 -0.53 16.59 11.17
C VAL A 281 -1.78 17.50 11.25
N GLY A 282 -1.69 18.70 10.69
CA GLY A 282 -2.82 19.65 10.66
C GLY A 282 -4.01 19.11 9.87
N VAL A 283 -3.75 18.42 8.77
CA VAL A 283 -4.78 17.80 7.91
C VAL A 283 -5.53 16.69 8.67
N TRP A 284 -4.85 15.81 9.42
CA TRP A 284 -5.51 14.79 10.23
C TRP A 284 -6.32 15.39 11.38
N LEU A 285 -5.79 16.43 12.05
CA LEU A 285 -6.54 17.14 13.09
C LEU A 285 -7.80 17.80 12.53
N LEU A 286 -7.68 18.48 11.38
CA LEU A 286 -8.83 19.11 10.73
C LEU A 286 -9.86 18.07 10.28
N ALA A 287 -9.41 16.92 9.76
CA ALA A 287 -10.28 15.81 9.44
C ALA A 287 -11.05 15.30 10.67
N ALA A 288 -10.38 15.17 11.83
CA ALA A 288 -11.03 14.77 13.08
C ALA A 288 -12.07 15.78 13.57
N LEU A 289 -11.82 17.07 13.41
CA LEU A 289 -12.74 18.15 13.79
C LEU A 289 -13.95 18.28 12.87
N THR A 290 -13.85 17.83 11.63
CA THR A 290 -14.90 17.99 10.61
C THR A 290 -15.80 16.75 10.47
N THR A 291 -15.65 15.74 11.31
CA THR A 291 -16.43 14.48 11.26
C THR A 291 -17.93 14.65 11.48
N HIS A 292 -18.38 15.80 11.98
CA HIS A 292 -19.81 16.12 12.16
C HIS A 292 -20.50 16.63 10.88
N SER A 293 -19.72 16.93 9.83
CA SER A 293 -20.21 17.49 8.57
C SER A 293 -19.89 16.55 7.40
N LEU A 294 -20.90 16.18 6.63
CA LEU A 294 -20.69 15.36 5.43
C LEU A 294 -19.74 16.05 4.44
N ILE A 295 -19.94 17.34 4.20
CA ILE A 295 -19.05 18.11 3.30
C ILE A 295 -17.63 18.13 3.86
N GLY A 296 -17.48 18.30 5.19
CA GLY A 296 -16.19 18.23 5.86
C GLY A 296 -15.49 16.90 5.65
N VAL A 297 -16.18 15.77 5.89
CA VAL A 297 -15.62 14.42 5.67
C VAL A 297 -15.24 14.21 4.21
N LEU A 298 -16.10 14.57 3.25
CA LEU A 298 -15.82 14.38 1.82
C LEU A 298 -14.63 15.22 1.34
N LEU A 299 -14.56 16.50 1.73
CA LEU A 299 -13.41 17.35 1.39
C LEU A 299 -12.13 16.84 2.04
N MET A 300 -12.20 16.48 3.32
CA MET A 300 -11.02 15.98 4.03
C MET A 300 -10.59 14.60 3.55
N ALA A 301 -11.48 13.75 3.04
CA ALA A 301 -11.11 12.52 2.37
C ALA A 301 -10.18 12.78 1.17
N ALA A 302 -10.53 13.73 0.31
CA ALA A 302 -9.68 14.11 -0.82
C ALA A 302 -8.34 14.73 -0.36
N VAL A 303 -8.37 15.63 0.62
CA VAL A 303 -7.17 16.33 1.11
C VAL A 303 -6.23 15.38 1.85
N THR A 304 -6.76 14.51 2.72
CA THR A 304 -5.94 13.49 3.43
C THR A 304 -5.31 12.52 2.45
N GLY A 305 -6.06 12.03 1.45
CA GLY A 305 -5.53 11.21 0.38
C GLY A 305 -4.38 11.91 -0.36
N ALA A 306 -4.57 13.17 -0.77
CA ALA A 306 -3.56 13.91 -1.53
C ALA A 306 -2.27 14.14 -0.73
N VAL A 307 -2.37 14.63 0.50
CA VAL A 307 -1.19 14.95 1.30
C VAL A 307 -0.48 13.68 1.77
N ALA A 308 -1.22 12.67 2.26
CA ALA A 308 -0.65 11.41 2.74
C ALA A 308 0.09 10.64 1.64
N PHE A 309 -0.53 10.48 0.47
CA PHE A 309 0.12 9.78 -0.65
C PHE A 309 1.22 10.61 -1.31
N GLY A 310 1.10 11.93 -1.32
CA GLY A 310 2.17 12.81 -1.79
C GLY A 310 3.44 12.70 -0.93
N VAL A 311 3.30 12.76 0.39
CA VAL A 311 4.41 12.56 1.33
C VAL A 311 4.91 11.12 1.26
N GLY A 312 4.00 10.13 1.26
CA GLY A 312 4.31 8.70 1.23
C GLY A 312 5.12 8.31 0.00
N SER A 313 4.70 8.70 -1.20
CA SER A 313 5.44 8.40 -2.45
C SER A 313 6.84 9.03 -2.46
N THR A 314 6.98 10.22 -1.90
CA THR A 314 8.28 10.89 -1.76
C THR A 314 9.18 10.16 -0.75
N LEU A 315 8.62 9.62 0.34
CA LEU A 315 9.35 8.81 1.31
C LEU A 315 9.78 7.45 0.71
N ILE A 316 8.90 6.76 -0.05
CA ILE A 316 9.26 5.54 -0.79
C ILE A 316 10.46 5.80 -1.68
N ALA A 317 10.40 6.84 -2.51
CA ALA A 317 11.50 7.22 -3.40
C ALA A 317 12.79 7.53 -2.62
N THR A 318 12.67 8.13 -1.42
CA THR A 318 13.81 8.45 -0.56
C THR A 318 14.44 7.19 0.03
N VAL A 319 13.64 6.24 0.52
CA VAL A 319 14.14 4.95 1.01
C VAL A 319 14.88 4.21 -0.10
N VAL A 320 14.23 4.07 -1.26
CA VAL A 320 14.83 3.39 -2.42
C VAL A 320 16.17 4.03 -2.80
N GLN A 321 16.23 5.34 -3.00
CA GLN A 321 17.45 6.02 -3.43
C GLN A 321 18.56 5.96 -2.37
N THR A 322 18.21 6.07 -1.08
CA THR A 322 19.21 6.03 -0.01
C THR A 322 19.76 4.61 0.19
N ALA A 323 18.92 3.59 -0.01
CA ALA A 323 19.33 2.20 0.08
C ALA A 323 20.08 1.72 -1.17
N THR A 324 19.74 2.22 -2.37
CA THR A 324 20.36 1.78 -3.64
C THR A 324 21.85 2.02 -3.69
N SER A 325 22.37 3.05 -3.00
CA SER A 325 23.83 3.32 -2.97
C SER A 325 24.64 2.20 -2.31
N THR A 326 24.03 1.43 -1.42
CA THR A 326 24.71 0.38 -0.64
C THR A 326 24.16 -1.02 -0.92
N ALA A 327 22.85 -1.12 -1.18
CA ALA A 327 22.13 -2.38 -1.37
C ALA A 327 21.10 -2.27 -2.52
N PRO A 328 21.54 -2.17 -3.78
CA PRO A 328 20.68 -1.88 -4.92
C PRO A 328 19.62 -2.98 -5.17
N ARG A 329 19.92 -4.24 -4.80
CA ARG A 329 19.01 -5.38 -5.03
C ARG A 329 17.81 -5.37 -4.11
N ILE A 330 17.98 -4.94 -2.85
CA ILE A 330 16.90 -4.99 -1.85
C ILE A 330 16.27 -3.63 -1.56
N ALA A 331 16.73 -2.54 -2.18
CA ALA A 331 16.24 -1.19 -1.92
C ALA A 331 14.72 -1.07 -2.07
N GLY A 332 14.17 -1.65 -3.13
CA GLY A 332 12.71 -1.70 -3.34
C GLY A 332 11.99 -2.57 -2.30
N ALA A 333 12.56 -3.73 -1.95
CA ALA A 333 12.00 -4.61 -0.93
C ALA A 333 11.97 -3.94 0.45
N VAL A 334 13.04 -3.22 0.83
CA VAL A 334 13.10 -2.44 2.08
C VAL A 334 12.00 -1.39 2.13
N ALA A 335 11.79 -0.63 1.03
CA ALA A 335 10.74 0.37 0.96
C ALA A 335 9.35 -0.26 1.08
N THR A 336 9.06 -1.31 0.30
CA THR A 336 7.77 -2.01 0.32
C THR A 336 7.49 -2.63 1.70
N THR A 337 8.46 -3.31 2.30
CA THR A 337 8.33 -3.89 3.63
C THR A 337 8.06 -2.82 4.69
N ALA A 338 8.80 -1.71 4.66
CA ALA A 338 8.59 -0.60 5.60
C ALA A 338 7.15 -0.05 5.52
N PHE A 339 6.67 0.20 4.31
CA PHE A 339 5.31 0.72 4.11
C PHE A 339 4.24 -0.28 4.56
N ASN A 340 4.42 -1.57 4.28
CA ASN A 340 3.49 -2.60 4.74
C ASN A 340 3.52 -2.78 6.26
N ILE A 341 4.67 -2.61 6.95
CA ILE A 341 4.72 -2.55 8.41
C ILE A 341 3.83 -1.41 8.93
N GLY A 342 3.87 -0.24 8.29
CA GLY A 342 2.95 0.86 8.61
C GLY A 342 1.47 0.47 8.42
N ALA A 343 1.15 -0.21 7.32
CA ALA A 343 -0.21 -0.68 7.05
C ALA A 343 -0.68 -1.79 8.02
N VAL A 344 0.24 -2.51 8.67
CA VAL A 344 -0.07 -3.41 9.79
C VAL A 344 -0.39 -2.62 11.05
N LEU A 345 0.50 -1.68 11.42
CA LEU A 345 0.42 -0.97 12.70
C LEU A 345 -0.76 0.02 12.74
N GLY A 346 -1.02 0.71 11.64
CA GLY A 346 -2.05 1.74 11.57
C GLY A 346 -3.43 1.25 11.97
N PRO A 347 -4.04 0.33 11.21
CA PRO A 347 -5.37 -0.19 11.52
C PRO A 347 -5.41 -0.95 12.85
N GLY A 348 -4.33 -1.70 13.19
CA GLY A 348 -4.26 -2.46 14.43
C GLY A 348 -4.32 -1.55 15.67
N VAL A 349 -3.49 -0.50 15.72
CA VAL A 349 -3.50 0.46 16.83
C VAL A 349 -4.80 1.27 16.85
N ALA A 350 -5.22 1.78 15.68
CA ALA A 350 -6.47 2.53 15.57
C ALA A 350 -7.67 1.68 16.00
N GLY A 351 -7.70 0.40 15.63
CA GLY A 351 -8.75 -0.53 16.04
C GLY A 351 -8.88 -0.68 17.54
N LEU A 352 -7.76 -0.86 18.23
CA LEU A 352 -7.75 -0.93 19.69
C LEU A 352 -8.29 0.35 20.34
N VAL A 353 -7.98 1.52 19.77
CA VAL A 353 -8.48 2.80 20.28
C VAL A 353 -9.96 2.98 19.98
N VAL A 354 -10.39 2.64 18.76
CA VAL A 354 -11.81 2.68 18.35
C VAL A 354 -12.66 1.77 19.24
N ASP A 355 -12.21 0.54 19.51
CA ASP A 355 -12.93 -0.40 20.37
C ASP A 355 -13.05 0.08 21.82
N ARG A 356 -11.99 0.73 22.35
CA ARG A 356 -12.01 1.28 23.73
C ARG A 356 -12.86 2.52 23.86
N THR A 357 -12.93 3.35 22.83
CA THR A 357 -13.62 4.64 22.87
C THR A 357 -15.06 4.57 22.36
N GLY A 358 -15.39 3.55 21.56
CA GLY A 358 -16.67 3.44 20.84
C GLY A 358 -16.83 4.46 19.70
N HIS A 359 -15.78 5.24 19.36
CA HIS A 359 -15.86 6.32 18.40
C HIS A 359 -14.90 6.13 17.22
N PRO A 360 -15.36 5.79 16.01
CA PRO A 360 -14.51 5.59 14.84
C PRO A 360 -13.63 6.80 14.48
N ALA A 361 -14.07 8.01 14.77
CA ALA A 361 -13.31 9.25 14.55
C ALA A 361 -11.97 9.29 15.30
N THR A 362 -11.81 8.53 16.38
CA THR A 362 -10.54 8.44 17.13
C THR A 362 -9.40 7.82 16.31
N ALA A 363 -9.71 7.08 15.25
CA ALA A 363 -8.73 6.60 14.28
C ALA A 363 -7.94 7.76 13.64
N LEU A 364 -8.58 8.92 13.41
CA LEU A 364 -7.93 10.12 12.87
C LEU A 364 -6.96 10.75 13.88
N LEU A 365 -7.24 10.62 15.18
CA LEU A 365 -6.31 11.04 16.25
C LEU A 365 -5.08 10.11 16.29
N CYS A 366 -5.26 8.82 16.06
CA CYS A 366 -4.15 7.89 15.89
C CYS A 366 -3.29 8.27 14.66
N SER A 367 -3.93 8.64 13.54
CA SER A 367 -3.23 9.17 12.36
C SER A 367 -2.41 10.41 12.68
N THR A 368 -2.98 11.33 13.47
CA THR A 368 -2.28 12.52 13.97
C THR A 368 -1.07 12.15 14.81
N ALA A 369 -1.22 11.22 15.76
CA ALA A 369 -0.13 10.78 16.65
C ALA A 369 1.02 10.13 15.85
N PHE A 370 0.72 9.22 14.92
CA PHE A 370 1.73 8.61 14.06
C PHE A 370 2.45 9.66 13.21
N THR A 371 1.71 10.61 12.62
CA THR A 371 2.32 11.66 11.80
C THR A 371 3.18 12.61 12.64
N THR A 372 2.77 12.93 13.87
CA THR A 372 3.56 13.74 14.81
C THR A 372 4.87 13.04 15.16
N ALA A 373 4.83 11.73 15.42
CA ALA A 373 6.04 10.94 15.62
C ALA A 373 6.94 10.95 14.36
N ALA A 374 6.35 10.86 13.15
CA ALA A 374 7.10 10.97 11.91
C ALA A 374 7.81 12.33 11.77
N VAL A 375 7.16 13.43 12.13
CA VAL A 375 7.79 14.77 12.17
C VAL A 375 9.02 14.76 13.07
N GLY A 376 8.91 14.18 14.28
CA GLY A 376 10.06 14.04 15.20
C GLY A 376 11.24 13.32 14.55
N VAL A 377 10.98 12.18 13.90
CA VAL A 377 12.01 11.38 13.20
C VAL A 377 12.66 12.18 12.07
N VAL A 378 11.86 12.86 11.26
CA VAL A 378 12.34 13.69 10.12
C VAL A 378 13.23 14.83 10.62
N LEU A 379 12.84 15.53 11.68
CA LEU A 379 13.60 16.64 12.24
C LEU A 379 14.93 16.19 12.86
N VAL A 380 14.94 15.08 13.61
CA VAL A 380 16.16 14.50 14.16
C VAL A 380 17.12 14.05 13.06
N GLY A 381 16.62 13.37 12.03
CA GLY A 381 17.42 12.94 10.89
C GLY A 381 18.06 14.12 10.12
N HIS A 382 17.41 15.29 10.14
CA HIS A 382 17.98 16.49 9.51
C HIS A 382 19.09 17.14 10.36
N ARG A 383 18.94 17.22 11.67
CA ARG A 383 19.97 17.80 12.56
C ARG A 383 21.28 17.04 12.46
N GLN A 384 21.24 15.71 12.42
CA GLN A 384 22.45 14.88 12.36
C GLN A 384 23.22 15.06 11.05
N ARG A 385 22.56 15.26 9.90
CA ARG A 385 23.22 15.51 8.62
C ARG A 385 23.93 16.87 8.56
N THR A 386 23.43 17.86 9.29
CA THR A 386 24.01 19.19 9.35
C THR A 386 25.29 19.17 10.21
N THR A 387 25.28 18.44 11.34
CA THR A 387 26.40 18.30 12.24
C THR A 387 27.58 17.55 11.59
N SER A 388 27.33 16.43 10.91
CA SER A 388 28.38 15.65 10.22
C SER A 388 29.01 16.43 9.05
N ARG A 389 28.25 17.31 8.39
CA ARG A 389 28.78 18.16 7.32
C ARG A 389 29.68 19.29 7.85
N VAL A 390 29.35 19.83 9.03
CA VAL A 390 30.16 20.86 9.70
C VAL A 390 31.47 20.26 10.22
N GLU A 391 31.45 19.03 10.73
CA GLU A 391 32.65 18.31 11.18
C GLU A 391 33.59 17.96 10.01
N GLN A 392 33.04 17.53 8.87
CA GLN A 392 33.83 17.25 7.66
C GLN A 392 34.47 18.52 7.05
N VAL A 393 33.85 19.68 7.20
CA VAL A 393 34.42 20.95 6.73
C VAL A 393 35.49 21.49 7.69
N ARG A 394 35.44 21.11 8.99
CA ARG A 394 36.46 21.50 10.00
C ARG A 394 37.68 20.60 10.04
N ALA A 395 37.68 19.43 9.40
CA ALA A 395 38.77 18.47 9.40
C ALA A 395 39.95 18.70 8.39
N PRO A 396 39.90 19.62 7.40
CA PRO A 396 41.02 19.79 6.47
C PRO A 396 42.26 20.53 7.02
N ASP A 397 42.21 21.13 8.22
CA ASP A 397 43.31 21.99 8.70
C ASP A 397 44.28 21.31 9.71
N LEU A 398 44.30 19.95 9.79
CA LEU A 398 45.15 19.20 10.72
C LEU A 398 45.98 18.09 10.05
N ALA A 399 46.33 18.21 8.76
CA ALA A 399 47.28 17.30 8.10
C ALA A 399 48.46 18.04 7.45
#